data_35a20b2697f948075ba3c11060f84ce2
#
_entry.id   35a20b2697f948075ba3c11060f84ce2
#
_cell.length_a   1.000
_cell.length_b   1.000
_cell.length_c   1.000
_cell.angle_alpha   90.00
_cell.angle_beta   90.00
_cell.angle_gamma   90.00
#
_symmetry.space_group_name_H-M   'P 1'
#
loop_
_entity.id
_entity.type
_entity.pdbx_description
1 polymer ?
#
loop_
_entity_poly.entity_id
_entity_poly.type
_entity_poly.pdbx_seq_one_letter_code
_entity_poly.pdbx_strand_id
1 'polypeptide(L)'
;MIDSSTIKVAIVGSGGVAEAFARNIARSEGLHLAAIIARNEERGRAIATMCHSEWCDIAAEAAEADIYIIAVSDTAVASVAETLRIPESAIVAHTAGSVPMSAIPKREGRRGIIYPLQTFTAGRDIELRDVTLFLEADNDDTLQKIRHIASLISSKVEYADSERRRVIHLAGVFVNNFTNHLYALGRDIVATEGLDFDTLKPLIAETAAKALASNDPRMVQTGPARRGDRAIVEKHIAMLGAESTKGKIYNDITESIWETSKRI
;
A
#
# COMPACT_ATOMS: atom_id res chain seq x y z
N MET A 1 -27.80 -18.43 -8.83
CA MET A 1 -28.04 -17.38 -9.85
C MET A 1 -27.44 -16.13 -9.26
N ILE A 2 -26.46 -15.50 -9.95
CA ILE A 2 -25.91 -14.20 -9.55
C ILE A 2 -27.02 -13.18 -9.81
N ASP A 3 -27.39 -12.40 -8.78
CA ASP A 3 -28.38 -11.34 -8.90
C ASP A 3 -27.89 -10.33 -9.96
N SER A 4 -28.79 -9.83 -10.80
CA SER A 4 -28.48 -8.84 -11.85
C SER A 4 -27.98 -7.49 -11.28
N SER A 5 -27.97 -7.32 -9.96
CA SER A 5 -27.42 -6.17 -9.24
C SER A 5 -25.96 -6.37 -8.80
N THR A 6 -25.38 -7.57 -8.94
CA THR A 6 -24.03 -7.88 -8.47
C THR A 6 -22.98 -7.42 -9.48
N ILE A 7 -22.03 -6.58 -9.02
CA ILE A 7 -20.96 -6.04 -9.86
C ILE A 7 -19.85 -7.07 -10.02
N LYS A 8 -19.50 -7.38 -11.27
CA LYS A 8 -18.41 -8.30 -11.61
C LYS A 8 -17.07 -7.57 -11.61
N VAL A 9 -16.13 -8.07 -10.83
CA VAL A 9 -14.78 -7.51 -10.69
C VAL A 9 -13.75 -8.53 -11.12
N ALA A 10 -12.81 -8.14 -11.98
CA ALA A 10 -11.63 -8.92 -12.29
C ALA A 10 -10.38 -8.25 -11.71
N ILE A 11 -9.49 -9.04 -11.12
CA ILE A 11 -8.21 -8.57 -10.58
C ILE A 11 -7.09 -8.97 -11.52
N VAL A 12 -6.29 -7.99 -11.93
CA VAL A 12 -5.14 -8.21 -12.81
C VAL A 12 -3.85 -8.12 -11.99
N GLY A 13 -3.24 -9.28 -11.75
CA GLY A 13 -2.07 -9.45 -10.90
C GLY A 13 -2.22 -10.59 -9.90
N SER A 14 -1.09 -10.98 -9.26
CA SER A 14 -1.04 -12.03 -8.24
C SER A 14 -0.11 -11.68 -7.07
N GLY A 15 0.18 -10.37 -6.88
CA GLY A 15 0.94 -9.84 -5.75
C GLY A 15 0.09 -9.68 -4.48
N GLY A 16 0.70 -9.15 -3.41
CA GLY A 16 0.01 -8.94 -2.12
C GLY A 16 -1.22 -8.02 -2.24
N VAL A 17 -1.16 -6.95 -3.05
CA VAL A 17 -2.31 -6.06 -3.31
C VAL A 17 -3.43 -6.81 -4.02
N ALA A 18 -3.09 -7.56 -5.08
CA ALA A 18 -4.06 -8.36 -5.83
C ALA A 18 -4.77 -9.38 -4.93
N GLU A 19 -4.01 -10.10 -4.09
CA GLU A 19 -4.55 -11.07 -3.15
C GLU A 19 -5.48 -10.40 -2.12
N ALA A 20 -5.08 -9.26 -1.55
CA ALA A 20 -5.90 -8.55 -0.58
C ALA A 20 -7.23 -8.06 -1.20
N PHE A 21 -7.19 -7.43 -2.39
CA PHE A 21 -8.40 -7.04 -3.09
C PHE A 21 -9.29 -8.24 -3.41
N ALA A 22 -8.73 -9.32 -3.94
CA ALA A 22 -9.48 -10.54 -4.26
C ALA A 22 -10.23 -11.10 -3.05
N ARG A 23 -9.55 -11.23 -1.90
CA ARG A 23 -10.16 -11.72 -0.64
C ARG A 23 -11.30 -10.81 -0.15
N ASN A 24 -11.09 -9.49 -0.17
CA ASN A 24 -12.09 -8.55 0.32
C ASN A 24 -13.30 -8.47 -0.64
N ILE A 25 -13.09 -8.52 -1.95
CA ILE A 25 -14.17 -8.56 -2.94
C ILE A 25 -14.98 -9.85 -2.80
N ALA A 26 -14.31 -11.01 -2.68
CA ALA A 26 -14.99 -12.30 -2.56
C ALA A 26 -15.86 -12.43 -1.28
N ARG A 27 -15.55 -11.63 -0.24
CA ARG A 27 -16.30 -11.58 1.04
C ARG A 27 -17.41 -10.53 1.06
N SER A 28 -17.45 -9.64 0.06
CA SER A 28 -18.37 -8.50 0.06
C SER A 28 -19.67 -8.83 -0.66
N GLU A 29 -20.80 -8.59 0.00
CA GLU A 29 -22.11 -8.64 -0.65
C GLU A 29 -22.19 -7.57 -1.75
N GLY A 30 -22.83 -7.89 -2.87
CA GLY A 30 -22.97 -7.00 -4.03
C GLY A 30 -21.76 -6.99 -4.97
N LEU A 31 -20.65 -7.69 -4.65
CA LEU A 31 -19.52 -7.90 -5.55
C LEU A 31 -19.37 -9.39 -5.93
N HIS A 32 -18.91 -9.64 -7.14
CA HIS A 32 -18.53 -10.97 -7.61
C HIS A 32 -17.12 -10.92 -8.19
N LEU A 33 -16.19 -11.66 -7.60
CA LEU A 33 -14.85 -11.81 -8.15
C LEU A 33 -14.92 -12.78 -9.35
N ALA A 34 -14.97 -12.24 -10.56
CA ALA A 34 -15.10 -13.00 -11.78
C ALA A 34 -13.82 -13.77 -12.11
N ALA A 35 -12.66 -13.10 -12.02
CA ALA A 35 -11.39 -13.75 -12.34
C ALA A 35 -10.18 -13.10 -11.66
N ILE A 36 -9.13 -13.92 -11.53
CA ILE A 36 -7.74 -13.50 -11.30
C ILE A 36 -6.98 -13.66 -12.62
N ILE A 37 -6.51 -12.54 -13.17
CA ILE A 37 -5.80 -12.50 -14.44
C ILE A 37 -4.32 -12.31 -14.15
N ALA A 38 -3.48 -13.32 -14.37
CA ALA A 38 -2.08 -13.25 -13.97
C ALA A 38 -1.16 -14.11 -14.82
N ARG A 39 0.08 -13.63 -15.05
CA ARG A 39 1.16 -14.39 -15.72
C ARG A 39 1.68 -15.55 -14.87
N ASN A 40 1.73 -15.37 -13.55
CA ASN A 40 2.16 -16.42 -12.64
C ASN A 40 0.95 -17.33 -12.37
N GLU A 41 0.90 -18.44 -13.07
CA GLU A 41 -0.20 -19.42 -13.00
C GLU A 41 -0.36 -19.99 -11.61
N GLU A 42 0.72 -20.43 -10.96
CA GLU A 42 0.68 -21.02 -9.62
C GLU A 42 0.03 -20.08 -8.59
N ARG A 43 0.53 -18.85 -8.53
CA ARG A 43 -0.01 -17.81 -7.62
C ARG A 43 -1.43 -17.39 -8.01
N GLY A 44 -1.67 -17.22 -9.32
CA GLY A 44 -2.99 -16.82 -9.82
C GLY A 44 -4.05 -17.85 -9.48
N ARG A 45 -3.78 -19.14 -9.72
CA ARG A 45 -4.68 -20.26 -9.37
C ARG A 45 -4.88 -20.39 -7.86
N ALA A 46 -3.82 -20.21 -7.07
CA ALA A 46 -3.94 -20.25 -5.61
C ALA A 46 -4.90 -19.17 -5.07
N ILE A 47 -4.80 -17.93 -5.56
CA ILE A 47 -5.70 -16.84 -5.17
C ILE A 47 -7.12 -17.12 -5.67
N ALA A 48 -7.28 -17.54 -6.94
CA ALA A 48 -8.57 -17.85 -7.53
C ALA A 48 -9.31 -18.95 -6.75
N THR A 49 -8.62 -20.06 -6.44
CA THR A 49 -9.20 -21.16 -5.64
C THR A 49 -9.62 -20.68 -4.26
N MET A 50 -8.76 -19.90 -3.57
CA MET A 50 -9.04 -19.35 -2.23
C MET A 50 -10.27 -18.43 -2.22
N CYS A 51 -10.49 -17.70 -3.31
CA CYS A 51 -11.57 -16.72 -3.45
C CYS A 51 -12.78 -17.25 -4.22
N HIS A 52 -12.83 -18.54 -4.54
CA HIS A 52 -13.92 -19.18 -5.33
C HIS A 52 -14.16 -18.49 -6.68
N SER A 53 -13.09 -18.11 -7.37
CA SER A 53 -13.12 -17.47 -8.70
C SER A 53 -12.31 -18.26 -9.73
N GLU A 54 -12.25 -17.76 -10.96
CA GLU A 54 -11.49 -18.37 -12.03
C GLU A 54 -10.12 -17.73 -12.19
N TRP A 55 -9.14 -18.48 -12.67
CA TRP A 55 -7.86 -17.94 -13.11
C TRP A 55 -7.84 -17.88 -14.65
N CYS A 56 -7.33 -16.75 -15.17
CA CYS A 56 -7.07 -16.56 -16.59
C CYS A 56 -5.61 -16.17 -16.81
N ASP A 57 -4.99 -16.67 -17.88
CA ASP A 57 -3.70 -16.15 -18.33
C ASP A 57 -3.88 -14.71 -18.85
N ILE A 58 -2.91 -13.84 -18.57
CA ILE A 58 -2.97 -12.42 -18.97
C ILE A 58 -2.93 -12.22 -20.49
N ALA A 59 -2.40 -13.20 -21.24
CA ALA A 59 -2.36 -13.20 -22.69
C ALA A 59 -3.66 -13.71 -23.33
N ALA A 60 -4.54 -14.36 -22.56
CA ALA A 60 -5.83 -14.84 -23.03
C ALA A 60 -6.87 -13.70 -23.10
N GLU A 61 -8.01 -14.01 -23.69
CA GLU A 61 -9.18 -13.14 -23.56
C GLU A 61 -9.67 -13.15 -22.11
N ALA A 62 -9.80 -11.97 -21.51
CA ALA A 62 -10.15 -11.85 -20.11
C ALA A 62 -11.62 -12.25 -19.87
N ALA A 63 -11.90 -12.87 -18.72
CA ALA A 63 -13.27 -13.13 -18.28
C ALA A 63 -14.08 -11.82 -18.25
N GLU A 64 -15.35 -11.87 -18.59
CA GLU A 64 -16.22 -10.70 -18.63
C GLU A 64 -16.41 -10.11 -17.24
N ALA A 65 -16.10 -8.82 -17.09
CA ALA A 65 -16.27 -8.07 -15.86
C ALA A 65 -16.65 -6.60 -16.14
N ASP A 66 -17.31 -5.97 -15.16
CA ASP A 66 -17.69 -4.55 -15.21
C ASP A 66 -16.49 -3.65 -14.94
N ILE A 67 -15.55 -4.12 -14.11
CA ILE A 67 -14.31 -3.43 -13.76
C ILE A 67 -13.12 -4.39 -13.68
N TYR A 68 -11.98 -3.94 -14.20
CA TYR A 68 -10.69 -4.62 -14.11
C TYR A 68 -9.75 -3.78 -13.24
N ILE A 69 -9.31 -4.34 -12.11
CA ILE A 69 -8.41 -3.67 -11.16
C ILE A 69 -7.00 -4.19 -11.36
N ILE A 70 -6.13 -3.35 -11.92
CA ILE A 70 -4.72 -3.66 -12.18
C ILE A 70 -3.92 -3.48 -10.89
N ALA A 71 -3.49 -4.60 -10.30
CA ALA A 71 -2.73 -4.69 -9.06
C ALA A 71 -1.39 -5.40 -9.31
N VAL A 72 -0.58 -4.83 -10.20
CA VAL A 72 0.77 -5.26 -10.56
C VAL A 72 1.81 -4.27 -10.02
N SER A 73 3.12 -4.52 -10.26
CA SER A 73 4.16 -3.55 -9.92
C SER A 73 3.97 -2.23 -10.68
N ASP A 74 4.34 -1.10 -10.08
CA ASP A 74 4.19 0.24 -10.65
C ASP A 74 4.77 0.34 -12.07
N THR A 75 5.91 -0.29 -12.30
CA THR A 75 6.59 -0.33 -13.62
C THR A 75 5.83 -1.14 -14.68
N ALA A 76 4.93 -2.03 -14.28
CA ALA A 76 4.19 -2.88 -15.19
C ALA A 76 2.77 -2.36 -15.51
N VAL A 77 2.26 -1.34 -14.78
CA VAL A 77 0.89 -0.85 -14.93
C VAL A 77 0.59 -0.46 -16.38
N ALA A 78 1.44 0.37 -17.01
CA ALA A 78 1.20 0.87 -18.36
C ALA A 78 1.18 -0.28 -19.39
N SER A 79 2.20 -1.14 -19.40
CA SER A 79 2.30 -2.25 -20.35
C SER A 79 1.17 -3.26 -20.19
N VAL A 80 0.74 -3.53 -18.98
CA VAL A 80 -0.42 -4.41 -18.71
C VAL A 80 -1.69 -3.76 -19.20
N ALA A 81 -1.93 -2.48 -18.91
CA ALA A 81 -3.12 -1.76 -19.36
C ALA A 81 -3.24 -1.69 -20.89
N GLU A 82 -2.09 -1.60 -21.61
CA GLU A 82 -2.06 -1.59 -23.08
C GLU A 82 -2.37 -2.95 -23.70
N THR A 83 -1.94 -4.05 -23.07
CA THR A 83 -2.05 -5.39 -23.64
C THR A 83 -3.31 -6.14 -23.22
N LEU A 84 -4.01 -5.63 -22.20
CA LEU A 84 -5.18 -6.29 -21.64
C LEU A 84 -6.36 -6.30 -22.64
N ARG A 85 -6.83 -7.51 -22.99
CA ARG A 85 -7.96 -7.71 -23.93
C ARG A 85 -9.27 -7.79 -23.16
N ILE A 86 -9.96 -6.66 -23.06
CA ILE A 86 -11.18 -6.50 -22.28
C ILE A 86 -12.20 -5.65 -23.04
N PRO A 87 -13.50 -5.77 -22.72
CA PRO A 87 -14.54 -4.94 -23.33
C PRO A 87 -14.28 -3.45 -23.17
N GLU A 88 -14.56 -2.66 -24.20
CA GLU A 88 -14.43 -1.20 -24.11
C GLU A 88 -15.40 -0.57 -23.11
N SER A 89 -16.53 -1.22 -22.88
CA SER A 89 -17.53 -0.80 -21.88
C SER A 89 -17.06 -0.95 -20.44
N ALA A 90 -16.03 -1.75 -20.18
CA ALA A 90 -15.54 -1.99 -18.84
C ALA A 90 -14.70 -0.83 -18.29
N ILE A 91 -14.76 -0.63 -16.98
CA ILE A 91 -13.87 0.29 -16.27
C ILE A 91 -12.51 -0.39 -16.08
N VAL A 92 -11.43 0.38 -16.25
CA VAL A 92 -10.06 -0.04 -15.89
C VAL A 92 -9.55 0.88 -14.79
N ALA A 93 -9.16 0.29 -13.68
CA ALA A 93 -8.53 1.01 -12.58
C ALA A 93 -7.20 0.38 -12.21
N HIS A 94 -6.24 1.15 -11.68
CA HIS A 94 -5.04 0.61 -11.05
C HIS A 94 -4.95 0.98 -9.58
N THR A 95 -4.07 0.26 -8.84
CA THR A 95 -3.92 0.43 -7.39
C THR A 95 -2.63 1.13 -6.99
N ALA A 96 -1.81 1.60 -7.94
CA ALA A 96 -0.50 2.17 -7.67
C ALA A 96 -0.58 3.61 -7.12
N GLY A 97 0.18 3.90 -6.08
CA GLY A 97 0.22 5.22 -5.44
C GLY A 97 1.02 6.25 -6.22
N SER A 98 2.12 5.84 -6.87
CA SER A 98 3.05 6.72 -7.58
C SER A 98 2.72 6.90 -9.07
N VAL A 99 1.90 6.01 -9.66
CA VAL A 99 1.60 5.99 -11.09
C VAL A 99 0.43 6.91 -11.41
N PRO A 100 0.52 7.79 -12.43
CA PRO A 100 -0.60 8.64 -12.82
C PRO A 100 -1.67 7.85 -13.59
N MET A 101 -2.91 8.33 -13.57
CA MET A 101 -4.02 7.73 -14.31
C MET A 101 -3.76 7.66 -15.82
N SER A 102 -2.94 8.57 -16.36
CA SER A 102 -2.54 8.57 -17.77
C SER A 102 -1.75 7.33 -18.21
N ALA A 103 -1.26 6.51 -17.26
CA ALA A 103 -0.65 5.22 -17.57
C ALA A 103 -1.66 4.20 -18.13
N ILE A 104 -2.96 4.40 -17.91
CA ILE A 104 -4.01 3.63 -18.56
C ILE A 104 -4.35 4.32 -19.89
N PRO A 105 -4.36 3.61 -21.05
CA PRO A 105 -4.79 4.16 -22.33
C PRO A 105 -6.19 4.79 -22.25
N LYS A 106 -6.47 5.80 -23.08
CA LYS A 106 -7.80 6.45 -23.13
C LYS A 106 -8.88 5.42 -23.49
N ARG A 107 -9.97 5.40 -22.72
CA ARG A 107 -11.09 4.47 -22.82
C ARG A 107 -12.44 5.19 -22.65
N GLU A 108 -12.66 6.27 -23.35
CA GLU A 108 -13.93 7.03 -23.33
C GLU A 108 -14.47 7.34 -21.92
N GLY A 109 -13.58 7.75 -21.01
CA GLY A 109 -13.95 8.13 -19.65
C GLY A 109 -14.11 6.98 -18.67
N ARG A 110 -13.60 5.78 -18.98
CA ARG A 110 -13.70 4.58 -18.13
C ARG A 110 -12.39 4.20 -17.48
N ARG A 111 -11.61 5.20 -17.08
CA ARG A 111 -10.35 5.00 -16.33
C ARG A 111 -10.53 5.47 -14.91
N GLY A 112 -9.86 4.76 -13.99
CA GLY A 112 -9.86 5.14 -12.60
C GLY A 112 -8.67 4.64 -11.82
N ILE A 113 -8.65 5.00 -10.55
CA ILE A 113 -7.68 4.58 -9.56
C ILE A 113 -8.42 4.19 -8.31
N ILE A 114 -7.98 3.10 -7.68
CA ILE A 114 -8.41 2.67 -6.35
C ILE A 114 -7.13 2.36 -5.56
N TYR A 115 -6.52 3.39 -4.98
CA TYR A 115 -5.25 3.26 -4.27
C TYR A 115 -5.47 2.99 -2.77
N PRO A 116 -5.09 1.82 -2.25
CA PRO A 116 -5.14 1.51 -0.83
C PRO A 116 -3.88 2.05 -0.12
N LEU A 117 -4.05 2.90 0.90
CA LEU A 117 -2.94 3.35 1.72
C LEU A 117 -2.64 2.28 2.80
N GLN A 118 -1.96 1.24 2.41
CA GLN A 118 -1.60 0.11 3.28
C GLN A 118 -0.35 -0.61 2.76
N THR A 119 0.27 -1.42 3.63
CA THR A 119 1.34 -2.35 3.25
C THR A 119 0.77 -3.75 3.05
N PHE A 120 1.18 -4.40 1.96
CA PHE A 120 0.67 -5.72 1.58
C PHE A 120 1.79 -6.73 1.43
N THR A 121 1.69 -7.82 2.18
CA THR A 121 2.57 -8.97 2.05
C THR A 121 1.76 -10.16 1.55
N ALA A 122 2.24 -10.83 0.51
CA ALA A 122 1.58 -12.00 -0.05
C ALA A 122 1.38 -13.09 1.01
N GLY A 123 0.21 -13.73 1.02
CA GLY A 123 -0.17 -14.75 2.00
C GLY A 123 -0.69 -14.19 3.32
N ARG A 124 -0.64 -12.86 3.53
CA ARG A 124 -1.21 -12.22 4.71
C ARG A 124 -2.63 -11.76 4.44
N ASP A 125 -3.58 -12.21 5.24
CA ASP A 125 -4.98 -11.76 5.15
C ASP A 125 -5.11 -10.35 5.75
N ILE A 126 -5.39 -9.37 4.90
CA ILE A 126 -5.54 -7.97 5.29
C ILE A 126 -6.97 -7.54 4.97
N GLU A 127 -7.72 -7.20 6.01
CA GLU A 127 -9.03 -6.59 5.86
C GLU A 127 -8.90 -5.13 5.44
N LEU A 128 -9.60 -4.78 4.35
CA LEU A 128 -9.60 -3.40 3.84
C LEU A 128 -10.61 -2.49 4.54
N ARG A 129 -11.43 -3.01 5.45
CA ARG A 129 -12.53 -2.28 6.10
C ARG A 129 -12.10 -0.93 6.66
N ASP A 130 -10.95 -0.85 7.31
CA ASP A 130 -10.41 0.36 7.93
C ASP A 130 -9.27 1.01 7.13
N VAL A 131 -8.94 0.50 5.95
CA VAL A 131 -7.93 1.03 5.06
C VAL A 131 -8.51 2.16 4.22
N THR A 132 -7.89 3.33 4.22
CA THR A 132 -8.32 4.42 3.33
C THR A 132 -8.02 4.07 1.88
N LEU A 133 -9.08 4.07 1.05
CA LEU A 133 -8.99 3.91 -0.39
C LEU A 133 -9.11 5.28 -1.06
N PHE A 134 -8.06 5.70 -1.76
CA PHE A 134 -8.07 6.95 -2.52
C PHE A 134 -8.48 6.69 -3.96
N LEU A 135 -9.45 7.47 -4.44
CA LEU A 135 -10.05 7.32 -5.76
C LEU A 135 -9.73 8.50 -6.67
N GLU A 136 -9.55 8.18 -7.96
CA GLU A 136 -9.48 9.16 -9.05
C GLU A 136 -10.19 8.55 -10.27
N ALA A 137 -10.87 9.34 -11.10
CA ALA A 137 -11.48 8.87 -12.34
C ALA A 137 -11.54 9.97 -13.40
N ASP A 138 -11.73 9.57 -14.66
CA ASP A 138 -11.83 10.47 -15.81
C ASP A 138 -13.04 11.40 -15.75
N ASN A 139 -14.12 10.96 -15.13
CA ASN A 139 -15.38 11.70 -15.01
C ASN A 139 -16.18 11.25 -13.78
N ASP A 140 -17.25 12.00 -13.48
CA ASP A 140 -18.08 11.78 -12.31
C ASP A 140 -18.84 10.45 -12.33
N ASP A 141 -19.31 9.98 -13.51
CA ASP A 141 -20.03 8.70 -13.61
C ASP A 141 -19.10 7.54 -13.22
N THR A 142 -17.90 7.50 -13.78
CA THR A 142 -16.88 6.49 -13.43
C THR A 142 -16.46 6.63 -11.97
N LEU A 143 -16.29 7.85 -11.46
CA LEU A 143 -15.96 8.09 -10.07
C LEU A 143 -17.04 7.54 -9.12
N GLN A 144 -18.31 7.74 -9.42
CA GLN A 144 -19.41 7.21 -8.61
C GLN A 144 -19.44 5.66 -8.61
N LYS A 145 -19.20 5.04 -9.77
CA LYS A 145 -19.15 3.58 -9.89
C LYS A 145 -18.00 2.98 -9.06
N ILE A 146 -16.78 3.51 -9.20
CA ILE A 146 -15.62 3.00 -8.40
C ILE A 146 -15.77 3.34 -6.92
N ARG A 147 -16.40 4.47 -6.57
CA ARG A 147 -16.72 4.81 -5.18
C ARG A 147 -17.69 3.79 -4.58
N HIS A 148 -18.73 3.41 -5.32
CA HIS A 148 -19.66 2.38 -4.86
C HIS A 148 -18.94 1.07 -4.60
N ILE A 149 -18.13 0.57 -5.53
CA ILE A 149 -17.32 -0.65 -5.37
C ILE A 149 -16.39 -0.54 -4.15
N ALA A 150 -15.67 0.57 -4.03
CA ALA A 150 -14.74 0.81 -2.94
C ALA A 150 -15.45 0.83 -1.55
N SER A 151 -16.66 1.40 -1.49
CA SER A 151 -17.44 1.48 -0.25
C SER A 151 -17.96 0.13 0.25
N LEU A 152 -18.04 -0.88 -0.63
CA LEU A 152 -18.41 -2.24 -0.25
C LEU A 152 -17.26 -2.99 0.45
N ILE A 153 -16.00 -2.58 0.23
CA ILE A 153 -14.82 -3.22 0.82
C ILE A 153 -14.10 -2.35 1.87
N SER A 154 -14.36 -1.03 1.90
CA SER A 154 -13.79 -0.12 2.91
C SER A 154 -14.81 0.89 3.41
N SER A 155 -14.72 1.24 4.70
CA SER A 155 -15.50 2.34 5.30
C SER A 155 -14.86 3.72 5.07
N LYS A 156 -13.62 3.78 4.53
CA LYS A 156 -12.83 5.00 4.36
C LYS A 156 -12.49 5.21 2.89
N VAL A 157 -13.32 5.97 2.19
CA VAL A 157 -13.17 6.23 0.75
C VAL A 157 -13.08 7.73 0.51
N GLU A 158 -11.93 8.17 -0.03
CA GLU A 158 -11.61 9.57 -0.26
C GLU A 158 -11.23 9.83 -1.72
N TYR A 159 -11.34 11.08 -2.17
CA TYR A 159 -10.84 11.51 -3.47
C TYR A 159 -9.39 12.01 -3.33
N ALA A 160 -8.52 11.56 -4.25
CA ALA A 160 -7.19 12.13 -4.43
C ALA A 160 -6.78 12.03 -5.90
N ASP A 161 -6.52 13.19 -6.53
CA ASP A 161 -5.88 13.22 -7.84
C ASP A 161 -4.45 12.66 -7.81
N SER A 162 -3.84 12.56 -8.97
CA SER A 162 -2.50 11.98 -9.11
C SER A 162 -1.42 12.74 -8.32
N GLU A 163 -1.55 14.08 -8.20
CA GLU A 163 -0.60 14.91 -7.43
C GLU A 163 -0.74 14.65 -5.93
N ARG A 164 -1.96 14.74 -5.41
CA ARG A 164 -2.26 14.48 -4.00
C ARG A 164 -1.89 13.06 -3.60
N ARG A 165 -2.17 12.09 -4.48
CA ARG A 165 -1.84 10.68 -4.23
C ARG A 165 -0.32 10.45 -4.14
N ARG A 166 0.50 11.13 -4.97
CA ARG A 166 1.97 11.06 -4.86
C ARG A 166 2.47 11.54 -3.51
N VAL A 167 1.92 12.64 -3.00
CA VAL A 167 2.27 13.14 -1.66
C VAL A 167 1.87 12.15 -0.57
N ILE A 168 0.66 11.59 -0.65
CA ILE A 168 0.16 10.57 0.28
C ILE A 168 1.07 9.33 0.24
N HIS A 169 1.42 8.86 -0.95
CA HIS A 169 2.33 7.72 -1.11
C HIS A 169 3.71 7.99 -0.50
N LEU A 170 4.29 9.17 -0.76
CA LEU A 170 5.56 9.58 -0.15
C LEU A 170 5.49 9.56 1.38
N ALA A 171 4.42 10.11 1.97
CA ALA A 171 4.21 10.03 3.42
C ALA A 171 4.12 8.58 3.91
N GLY A 172 3.44 7.71 3.14
CA GLY A 172 3.38 6.26 3.40
C GLY A 172 4.76 5.60 3.44
N VAL A 173 5.69 5.99 2.56
CA VAL A 173 7.08 5.50 2.58
C VAL A 173 7.76 5.83 3.91
N PHE A 174 7.60 7.05 4.43
CA PHE A 174 8.18 7.46 5.71
C PHE A 174 7.62 6.63 6.88
N VAL A 175 6.30 6.54 6.99
CA VAL A 175 5.67 5.89 8.15
C VAL A 175 5.70 4.36 8.10
N ASN A 176 5.93 3.76 6.95
CA ASN A 176 5.97 2.31 6.78
C ASN A 176 7.35 1.80 6.38
N ASN A 177 7.82 2.12 5.16
CA ASN A 177 9.03 1.50 4.61
C ASN A 177 10.28 1.89 5.39
N PHE A 178 10.48 3.18 5.67
CA PHE A 178 11.63 3.65 6.43
C PHE A 178 11.55 3.19 7.88
N THR A 179 10.38 3.25 8.49
CA THR A 179 10.18 2.76 9.86
C THR A 179 10.52 1.27 9.98
N ASN A 180 10.05 0.42 9.05
CA ASN A 180 10.41 -0.99 9.05
C ASN A 180 11.92 -1.22 8.85
N HIS A 181 12.57 -0.42 8.01
CA HIS A 181 14.02 -0.49 7.83
C HIS A 181 14.77 -0.10 9.12
N LEU A 182 14.31 0.92 9.84
CA LEU A 182 14.89 1.29 11.13
C LEU A 182 14.75 0.16 12.17
N TYR A 183 13.66 -0.62 12.16
CA TYR A 183 13.54 -1.82 12.99
C TYR A 183 14.61 -2.87 12.62
N ALA A 184 14.88 -3.06 11.32
CA ALA A 184 15.92 -3.97 10.86
C ALA A 184 17.32 -3.52 11.31
N LEU A 185 17.62 -2.19 11.23
CA LEU A 185 18.89 -1.66 11.75
C LEU A 185 19.00 -1.84 13.27
N GLY A 186 17.91 -1.63 14.01
CA GLY A 186 17.87 -1.88 15.47
C GLY A 186 18.14 -3.34 15.81
N ARG A 187 17.53 -4.28 15.07
CA ARG A 187 17.81 -5.72 15.17
C ARG A 187 19.29 -6.03 15.00
N ASP A 188 19.90 -5.48 13.95
CA ASP A 188 21.32 -5.71 13.67
C ASP A 188 22.23 -5.18 14.79
N ILE A 189 21.86 -4.04 15.42
CA ILE A 189 22.64 -3.45 16.52
C ILE A 189 22.59 -4.36 17.76
N VAL A 190 21.40 -4.80 18.18
CA VAL A 190 21.31 -5.66 19.38
C VAL A 190 21.93 -7.04 19.16
N ALA A 191 21.92 -7.53 17.92
CA ALA A 191 22.55 -8.79 17.57
C ALA A 191 24.09 -8.79 17.76
N THR A 192 24.77 -7.61 17.71
CA THR A 192 26.20 -7.53 18.01
C THR A 192 26.54 -7.89 19.47
N GLU A 193 25.57 -7.75 20.37
CA GLU A 193 25.68 -8.14 21.78
C GLU A 193 24.99 -9.48 22.09
N GLY A 194 24.63 -10.26 21.06
CA GLY A 194 23.96 -11.55 21.20
C GLY A 194 22.51 -11.48 21.68
N LEU A 195 21.87 -10.32 21.61
CA LEU A 195 20.47 -10.14 21.99
C LEU A 195 19.52 -10.43 20.83
N ASP A 196 18.36 -11.02 21.14
CA ASP A 196 17.30 -11.28 20.18
C ASP A 196 16.49 -10.01 19.88
N PHE A 197 15.95 -9.94 18.66
CA PHE A 197 15.05 -8.86 18.24
C PHE A 197 13.80 -8.71 19.12
N ASP A 198 13.38 -9.82 19.77
CA ASP A 198 12.24 -9.81 20.69
C ASP A 198 12.41 -8.82 21.84
N THR A 199 13.64 -8.52 22.23
CA THR A 199 13.97 -7.48 23.22
C THR A 199 13.45 -6.10 22.82
N LEU A 200 13.36 -5.80 21.52
CA LEU A 200 12.92 -4.51 21.01
C LEU A 200 11.41 -4.41 20.74
N LYS A 201 10.71 -5.53 20.62
CA LYS A 201 9.27 -5.57 20.26
C LYS A 201 8.37 -4.75 21.21
N PRO A 202 8.53 -4.79 22.55
CA PRO A 202 7.73 -3.95 23.45
C PRO A 202 7.95 -2.45 23.21
N LEU A 203 9.20 -2.03 22.92
CA LEU A 203 9.50 -0.63 22.63
C LEU A 203 8.90 -0.19 21.30
N ILE A 204 8.89 -1.04 20.28
CA ILE A 204 8.24 -0.78 18.98
C ILE A 204 6.73 -0.57 19.18
N ALA A 205 6.08 -1.46 19.95
CA ALA A 205 4.65 -1.38 20.22
C ALA A 205 4.29 -0.07 20.96
N GLU A 206 5.05 0.29 21.99
CA GLU A 206 4.83 1.53 22.75
C GLU A 206 5.05 2.78 21.90
N THR A 207 6.06 2.78 21.03
CA THR A 207 6.32 3.91 20.12
C THR A 207 5.16 4.12 19.15
N ALA A 208 4.65 3.05 18.56
CA ALA A 208 3.48 3.11 17.69
C ALA A 208 2.22 3.55 18.44
N ALA A 209 1.98 3.03 19.65
CA ALA A 209 0.82 3.39 20.47
C ALA A 209 0.82 4.90 20.82
N LYS A 210 1.98 5.46 21.21
CA LYS A 210 2.09 6.90 21.49
C LYS A 210 1.86 7.76 20.26
N ALA A 211 2.37 7.36 19.10
CA ALA A 211 2.16 8.08 17.85
C ALA A 211 0.67 8.08 17.45
N LEU A 212 -0.02 6.94 17.60
CA LEU A 212 -1.45 6.80 17.30
C LEU A 212 -2.34 7.58 18.27
N ALA A 213 -1.93 7.74 19.53
CA ALA A 213 -2.68 8.48 20.54
C ALA A 213 -2.46 10.01 20.46
N SER A 214 -1.53 10.48 19.62
CA SER A 214 -1.20 11.89 19.48
C SER A 214 -1.65 12.46 18.14
N ASN A 215 -2.17 13.69 18.14
CA ASN A 215 -2.45 14.43 16.91
C ASN A 215 -1.17 14.89 16.18
N ASP A 216 -0.06 15.02 16.92
CA ASP A 216 1.26 15.38 16.38
C ASP A 216 2.33 14.48 17.03
N PRO A 217 2.92 13.53 16.32
CA PRO A 217 3.96 12.65 16.84
C PRO A 217 5.19 13.38 17.41
N ARG A 218 5.45 14.62 17.01
CA ARG A 218 6.53 15.43 17.56
C ARG A 218 6.36 15.72 19.05
N MET A 219 5.10 15.82 19.52
CA MET A 219 4.78 16.09 20.93
C MET A 219 5.15 14.93 21.86
N VAL A 220 5.18 13.71 21.32
CA VAL A 220 5.53 12.50 22.08
C VAL A 220 6.96 12.02 21.81
N GLN A 221 7.75 12.81 21.07
CA GLN A 221 9.16 12.52 20.79
C GLN A 221 9.98 12.52 22.07
N THR A 222 10.82 11.50 22.24
CA THR A 222 11.74 11.32 23.37
C THR A 222 13.18 11.06 22.87
N GLY A 223 14.10 10.86 23.78
CA GLY A 223 15.49 10.47 23.48
C GLY A 223 16.51 11.60 23.54
N PRO A 224 17.79 11.29 23.30
CA PRO A 224 18.90 12.25 23.44
C PRO A 224 18.79 13.41 22.44
N ALA A 225 18.37 13.14 21.19
CA ALA A 225 18.17 14.19 20.19
C ALA A 225 17.13 15.23 20.66
N ARG A 226 15.98 14.80 21.20
CA ARG A 226 14.93 15.71 21.71
C ARG A 226 15.43 16.59 22.87
N ARG A 227 16.31 16.05 23.72
CA ARG A 227 16.88 16.78 24.86
C ARG A 227 18.13 17.59 24.52
N GLY A 228 18.65 17.49 23.30
CA GLY A 228 19.90 18.16 22.91
C GLY A 228 21.15 17.55 23.56
N ASP A 229 21.13 16.27 23.94
CA ASP A 229 22.22 15.59 24.63
C ASP A 229 23.33 15.19 23.65
N ARG A 230 24.19 16.13 23.30
CA ARG A 230 25.27 15.97 22.32
C ARG A 230 26.25 14.87 22.72
N ALA A 231 26.59 14.77 24.01
CA ALA A 231 27.58 13.82 24.49
C ALA A 231 27.14 12.36 24.27
N ILE A 232 25.84 12.06 24.43
CA ILE A 232 25.29 10.74 24.13
C ILE A 232 25.24 10.49 22.62
N VAL A 233 24.83 11.49 21.82
CA VAL A 233 24.78 11.40 20.36
C VAL A 233 26.17 11.08 19.79
N GLU A 234 27.21 11.77 20.21
CA GLU A 234 28.60 11.54 19.78
C GLU A 234 29.08 10.11 20.12
N LYS A 235 28.75 9.63 21.32
CA LYS A 235 29.06 8.24 21.71
C LYS A 235 28.36 7.20 20.79
N HIS A 236 27.07 7.42 20.49
CA HIS A 236 26.34 6.53 19.60
C HIS A 236 26.91 6.55 18.17
N ILE A 237 27.28 7.72 17.64
CA ILE A 237 27.92 7.85 16.33
C ILE A 237 29.28 7.12 16.31
N ALA A 238 30.07 7.27 17.38
CA ALA A 238 31.34 6.55 17.51
C ALA A 238 31.17 5.03 17.52
N MET A 239 30.16 4.51 18.23
CA MET A 239 29.82 3.08 18.25
C MET A 239 29.37 2.56 16.86
N LEU A 240 28.62 3.33 16.11
CA LEU A 240 28.12 2.96 14.79
C LEU A 240 29.17 3.11 13.67
N GLY A 241 30.21 3.94 13.90
CA GLY A 241 31.14 4.42 12.89
C GLY A 241 30.53 5.56 12.07
N ALA A 242 31.07 6.77 12.19
CA ALA A 242 30.53 7.98 11.58
C ALA A 242 30.31 7.87 10.05
N GLU A 243 31.23 7.21 9.35
CA GLU A 243 31.16 7.03 7.90
C GLU A 243 30.32 5.82 7.47
N SER A 244 29.87 4.97 8.39
CA SER A 244 28.99 3.86 8.07
C SER A 244 27.60 4.36 7.68
N THR A 245 26.87 3.54 6.90
CA THR A 245 25.47 3.85 6.56
C THR A 245 24.60 4.04 7.81
N LYS A 246 24.79 3.21 8.85
CA LYS A 246 24.05 3.32 10.12
C LYS A 246 24.37 4.63 10.84
N GLY A 247 25.67 5.03 10.88
CA GLY A 247 26.10 6.29 11.48
C GLY A 247 25.52 7.52 10.77
N LYS A 248 25.51 7.52 9.44
CA LYS A 248 24.92 8.60 8.65
C LYS A 248 23.42 8.72 8.87
N ILE A 249 22.66 7.62 8.79
CA ILE A 249 21.22 7.61 9.08
C ILE A 249 20.93 8.11 10.49
N TYR A 250 21.72 7.67 11.49
CA TYR A 250 21.56 8.11 12.86
C TYR A 250 21.76 9.62 13.00
N ASN A 251 22.82 10.16 12.38
CA ASN A 251 23.12 11.58 12.39
C ASN A 251 22.00 12.41 11.72
N ASP A 252 21.59 12.04 10.51
CA ASP A 252 20.60 12.78 9.73
C ASP A 252 19.24 12.83 10.47
N ILE A 253 18.80 11.71 11.06
CA ILE A 253 17.57 11.66 11.84
C ILE A 253 17.72 12.49 13.13
N THR A 254 18.87 12.44 13.80
CA THR A 254 19.15 13.23 15.01
C THR A 254 19.06 14.72 14.72
N GLU A 255 19.68 15.20 13.64
CA GLU A 255 19.61 16.59 13.21
C GLU A 255 18.19 17.02 12.89
N SER A 256 17.45 16.19 12.15
CA SER A 256 16.03 16.43 11.84
C SER A 256 15.17 16.57 13.11
N ILE A 257 15.38 15.69 14.11
CA ILE A 257 14.68 15.78 15.40
C ILE A 257 15.05 17.09 16.13
N TRP A 258 16.32 17.51 16.14
CA TRP A 258 16.73 18.78 16.76
C TRP A 258 16.06 19.98 16.13
N GLU A 259 16.06 20.05 14.80
CA GLU A 259 15.44 21.16 14.08
C GLU A 259 13.93 21.25 14.35
N THR A 260 13.24 20.13 14.32
CA THR A 260 11.80 20.09 14.59
C THR A 260 11.48 20.37 16.05
N SER A 261 12.34 19.94 16.98
CA SER A 261 12.15 20.17 18.42
C SER A 261 12.33 21.62 18.86
N LYS A 262 13.07 22.43 18.10
CA LYS A 262 13.23 23.88 18.37
C LYS A 262 11.99 24.70 17.99
N ARG A 263 11.06 24.11 17.23
CA ARG A 263 9.84 24.77 16.73
C ARG A 263 8.60 24.48 17.58
N ILE A 264 8.76 23.62 18.58
CA ILE A 264 7.73 23.23 19.55
C ILE A 264 8.06 23.88 20.90
#